data_839f6954490268161be7db74a837291f
#
_entry.id   839f6954490268161be7db74a837291f
#
_cell.length_a   1.000
_cell.length_b   1.000
_cell.length_c   1.000
_cell.angle_alpha   90.00
_cell.angle_beta   90.00
_cell.angle_gamma   90.00
#
_symmetry.space_group_name_H-M   'P 1'
#
loop_
_entity.id
_entity.type
_entity.pdbx_description
1 polymer ?
#
loop_
_entity_poly.entity_id
_entity_poly.type
_entity_poly.pdbx_seq_one_letter_code
_entity_poly.pdbx_strand_id
1 'polypeptide(L)' 'MELTRAVGENLKRIRKSKKLSMERLAAEAGVSRSMLGQIERGEANPSVG' A
#
# COMPACT_ATOMS: atom_id res chain seq x y z
N MET A 1 6.84 7.31 -10.39
CA MET A 1 6.31 6.58 -11.53
C MET A 1 4.83 6.35 -11.40
N GLU A 2 4.18 6.43 -12.51
CA GLU A 2 2.73 6.29 -12.48
C GLU A 2 2.28 4.90 -12.14
N LEU A 3 3.09 3.91 -12.49
CA LEU A 3 2.76 2.54 -12.15
C LEU A 3 2.68 2.34 -10.64
N THR A 4 3.64 2.91 -9.92
CA THR A 4 3.64 2.81 -8.47
C THR A 4 2.39 3.46 -7.88
N ARG A 5 2.03 4.61 -8.44
CA ARG A 5 0.86 5.31 -7.97
C ARG A 5 -0.41 4.54 -8.25
N ALA A 6 -0.49 3.94 -9.43
CA ALA A 6 -1.67 3.17 -9.80
C ALA A 6 -1.83 1.96 -8.90
N VAL A 7 -0.72 1.29 -8.61
CA VAL A 7 -0.76 0.15 -7.71
C VAL A 7 -1.22 0.57 -6.33
N GLY A 8 -0.71 1.70 -5.84
CA GLY A 8 -1.10 2.18 -4.53
C GLY A 8 -2.57 2.52 -4.45
N GLU A 9 -3.09 3.18 -5.47
CA GLU A 9 -4.49 3.54 -5.49
C GLU A 9 -5.39 2.33 -5.59
N ASN A 10 -5.00 1.35 -6.39
CA ASN A 10 -5.76 0.12 -6.50
C ASN A 10 -5.79 -0.62 -5.19
N LEU A 11 -4.65 -0.71 -4.53
CA LEU A 11 -4.55 -1.40 -3.25
C LEU A 11 -5.44 -0.73 -2.21
N LYS A 12 -5.41 0.59 -2.18
CA LYS A 12 -6.24 1.32 -1.25
C LYS A 12 -7.72 1.09 -1.52
N ARG A 13 -8.10 1.08 -2.79
CA ARG A 13 -9.48 0.85 -3.15
C ARG A 13 -9.94 -0.54 -2.75
N ILE A 14 -9.10 -1.54 -2.99
CA ILE A 14 -9.42 -2.90 -2.63
C ILE A 14 -9.55 -3.03 -1.12
N ARG A 15 -8.64 -2.39 -0.39
CA ARG A 15 -8.67 -2.44 1.05
C ARG A 15 -9.99 -1.87 1.59
N LYS A 16 -10.38 -0.71 1.08
CA LYS A 16 -11.61 -0.08 1.53
C LYS A 16 -12.83 -0.88 1.12
N SER A 17 -12.77 -1.47 -0.06
CA SER A 17 -13.88 -2.30 -0.52
C SER A 17 -14.11 -3.48 0.39
N LYS A 18 -13.05 -4.06 0.93
CA LYS A 18 -13.15 -5.18 1.84
C LYS A 18 -13.22 -4.75 3.29
N LYS A 19 -13.23 -3.46 3.53
CA LYS A 19 -13.33 -2.91 4.89
C LYS A 19 -12.19 -3.40 5.77
N LEU A 20 -11.01 -3.48 5.19
CA LEU A 20 -9.84 -3.91 5.94
C LEU A 20 -9.11 -2.69 6.51
N SER A 21 -8.58 -2.84 7.70
CA SER A 21 -7.71 -1.82 8.26
C SER A 21 -6.34 -1.94 7.60
N MET A 22 -5.56 -0.87 7.69
CA MET A 22 -4.21 -0.92 7.17
C MET A 22 -3.39 -1.97 7.88
N GLU A 23 -3.59 -2.10 9.19
CA GLU A 23 -2.84 -3.10 9.94
C GLU A 23 -3.17 -4.51 9.47
N ARG A 24 -4.43 -4.76 9.22
CA ARG A 24 -4.84 -6.08 8.77
C ARG A 24 -4.28 -6.40 7.40
N LEU A 25 -4.37 -5.44 6.49
CA LEU A 25 -3.85 -5.65 5.15
C LEU A 25 -2.35 -5.82 5.17
N ALA A 26 -1.66 -5.02 5.98
CA ALA A 26 -0.21 -5.13 6.07
C ALA A 26 0.19 -6.51 6.56
N ALA A 27 -0.53 -7.02 7.56
CA ALA A 27 -0.23 -8.35 8.09
C ALA A 27 -0.43 -9.42 7.02
N GLU A 28 -1.51 -9.30 6.26
CA GLU A 28 -1.80 -10.30 5.24
C GLU A 28 -0.83 -10.21 4.07
N ALA A 29 -0.36 -9.01 3.79
CA ALA A 29 0.59 -8.83 2.69
C ALA A 29 2.02 -9.11 3.10
N GLY A 30 2.27 -9.25 4.39
CA GLY A 30 3.62 -9.52 4.86
C GLY A 30 4.52 -8.31 4.86
N VAL A 31 3.94 -7.12 4.99
CA VAL A 31 4.72 -5.89 5.03
C VAL A 31 4.37 -5.12 6.28
N SER A 32 5.18 -4.13 6.62
CA SER A 32 4.90 -3.30 7.77
C SER A 32 3.78 -2.31 7.41
N ARG A 33 3.11 -1.81 8.46
CA ARG A 33 2.08 -0.83 8.25
C ARG A 33 2.64 0.45 7.60
N SER A 34 3.84 0.82 8.01
CA SER A 34 4.49 1.99 7.43
C SER A 34 4.74 1.81 5.95
N MET A 35 5.21 0.63 5.57
CA MET A 35 5.45 0.36 4.17
C MET A 35 4.15 0.35 3.38
N LEU A 36 3.11 -0.23 3.96
CA LEU A 36 1.81 -0.24 3.28
C LEU A 36 1.33 1.18 3.06
N GLY A 37 1.49 2.05 4.05
CA GLY A 37 1.11 3.44 3.89
C GLY A 37 1.84 4.10 2.75
N GLN A 38 3.14 3.83 2.63
CA GLN A 38 3.91 4.40 1.54
C GLN A 38 3.42 3.88 0.20
N ILE A 39 3.10 2.60 0.13
CA ILE A 39 2.60 2.02 -1.10
C ILE A 39 1.29 2.69 -1.51
N GLU A 40 0.39 2.86 -0.55
CA GLU A 40 -0.92 3.43 -0.87
C GLU A 40 -0.81 4.88 -1.30
N ARG A 41 0.20 5.58 -0.85
CA ARG A 41 0.41 6.96 -1.27
C ARG A 41 1.22 7.06 -2.56
N GLY A 42 1.64 5.94 -3.10
CA GLY A 42 2.47 5.95 -4.29
C GLY A 42 3.89 6.38 -4.01
N GLU A 43 4.32 6.25 -2.78
CA GLU A 43 5.65 6.68 -2.36
C GLU A 43 6.62 5.53 -2.18
N ALA A 44 6.16 4.31 -2.38
CA ALA A 44 7.05 3.16 -2.20
C ALA A 44 8.14 3.21 -3.25
N ASN A 45 9.33 3.55 -2.82
CA ASN A 45 10.45 3.66 -3.71
C ASN A 45 11.68 3.08 -3.03
N PRO A 46 11.84 1.78 -3.10
CA PRO A 46 12.91 1.12 -2.37
C PRO A 46 14.30 1.54 -2.82
N SER A 47 14.40 2.12 -3.98
CA SER A 47 15.71 2.53 -4.47
C SER A 47 16.18 3.83 -3.85
N VAL A 48 15.33 4.50 -3.15
CA VAL A 48 15.74 5.71 -2.45
C VAL A 48 16.53 5.26 -1.24
N GLY A 49 17.71 5.18 -1.43
CA GLY A 49 18.56 4.78 -0.32
C GLY A 49 18.99 5.98 0.39
#